data_b074d33539a0f034dc622cae39f789cd
#
_entry.id   b074d33539a0f034dc622cae39f789cd
#
_cell.length_a   1.000
_cell.length_b   1.000
_cell.length_c   1.000
_cell.angle_alpha   90.00
_cell.angle_beta   90.00
_cell.angle_gamma   90.00
#
_symmetry.space_group_name_H-M   'P 1'
#
loop_
_entity.id
_entity.type
_entity.pdbx_description
1 polymer ?
#
loop_
_entity_poly.entity_id
_entity_poly.type
_entity_poly.pdbx_seq_one_letter_code
_entity_poly.pdbx_strand_id
1 'polypeptide(L)'
;ITGQKIYITWGEHDMAEQIVHLVLARTPGAPAGTRGISCFIVPKFILDEDGNPGERNAVTALSIEHKMGIHGSPTCVLNYEGATGYLIGEENMGMRIMFVMMNVARLSVGMQGVALSERAFQQSLAYAKDRRQGLAIGATGKDSAIIEFPDVRRMILTGTGPAGGEGIS
;
A
#
# COMPACT_ATOMS: atom_id res chain seq x y z
N ILE A 1 4.17 -25.79 4.17
CA ILE A 1 3.70 -25.08 2.96
C ILE A 1 4.81 -25.12 1.92
N THR A 2 4.46 -25.44 0.66
CA THR A 2 5.41 -25.54 -0.45
C THR A 2 4.86 -24.81 -1.67
N GLY A 3 5.71 -24.05 -2.36
CA GLY A 3 5.37 -23.31 -3.58
C GLY A 3 5.88 -21.88 -3.57
N GLN A 4 5.60 -21.13 -4.62
CA GLN A 4 6.05 -19.75 -4.78
C GLN A 4 4.89 -18.76 -4.71
N LYS A 5 5.19 -17.58 -4.18
CA LYS A 5 4.30 -16.41 -4.16
C LYS A 5 5.04 -15.22 -4.75
N ILE A 6 4.40 -14.53 -5.68
CA ILE A 6 4.95 -13.36 -6.35
C ILE A 6 4.25 -12.08 -5.89
N TYR A 7 4.89 -10.95 -6.13
CA TYR A 7 4.37 -9.61 -5.80
C TYR A 7 4.08 -9.41 -4.31
N ILE A 8 4.92 -9.97 -3.45
CA ILE A 8 4.75 -9.86 -2.00
C ILE A 8 5.44 -8.59 -1.50
N THR A 9 4.64 -7.58 -1.18
CA THR A 9 5.11 -6.33 -0.60
C THR A 9 5.70 -6.57 0.77
N TRP A 10 6.93 -6.09 1.00
CA TRP A 10 7.67 -6.30 2.25
C TRP A 10 7.83 -7.77 2.65
N GLY A 11 7.94 -8.65 1.64
CA GLY A 11 8.07 -10.09 1.89
C GLY A 11 9.35 -10.49 2.61
N GLU A 12 10.44 -9.73 2.43
CA GLU A 12 11.71 -9.91 3.15
C GLU A 12 12.34 -8.54 3.42
N HIS A 13 12.82 -8.30 4.62
CA HIS A 13 13.54 -7.10 5.04
C HIS A 13 14.29 -7.34 6.36
N ASP A 14 15.11 -6.37 6.77
CA ASP A 14 15.90 -6.37 8.00
C ASP A 14 15.46 -5.29 9.02
N MET A 15 14.30 -4.67 8.79
CA MET A 15 13.77 -3.60 9.66
C MET A 15 13.07 -4.11 10.92
N ALA A 16 12.80 -5.41 11.00
CA ALA A 16 12.20 -6.08 12.15
C ALA A 16 12.85 -7.44 12.35
N GLU A 17 12.90 -7.90 13.59
CA GLU A 17 13.46 -9.21 13.95
C GLU A 17 12.62 -10.36 13.37
N GLN A 18 11.30 -10.17 13.31
CA GLN A 18 10.35 -11.16 12.81
C GLN A 18 9.50 -10.59 11.67
N ILE A 19 9.23 -11.43 10.68
CA ILE A 19 8.22 -11.18 9.64
C ILE A 19 7.19 -12.30 9.70
N VAL A 20 5.93 -11.92 9.70
CA VAL A 20 4.80 -12.87 9.74
C VAL A 20 4.01 -12.75 8.45
N HIS A 21 4.07 -13.78 7.63
CA HIS A 21 3.32 -13.83 6.37
C HIS A 21 1.92 -14.41 6.59
N LEU A 22 0.92 -13.74 6.03
CA LEU A 22 -0.43 -14.29 5.89
C LEU A 22 -0.51 -14.99 4.53
N VAL A 23 -0.57 -16.31 4.53
CA VAL A 23 -0.43 -17.12 3.32
C VAL A 23 -1.71 -17.88 3.02
N LEU A 24 -2.22 -17.72 1.81
CA LEU A 24 -3.29 -18.56 1.27
C LEU A 24 -2.68 -19.81 0.63
N ALA A 25 -3.08 -20.96 1.13
CA ALA A 25 -2.62 -22.25 0.61
C ALA A 25 -3.73 -23.29 0.67
N ARG A 26 -3.46 -24.45 0.08
CA ARG A 26 -4.41 -25.57 -0.01
C ARG A 26 -3.94 -26.72 0.85
N THR A 27 -4.84 -27.30 1.64
CA THR A 27 -4.57 -28.57 2.30
C THR A 27 -4.75 -29.76 1.36
N PRO A 28 -4.06 -30.88 1.58
CA PRO A 28 -4.28 -32.11 0.79
C PRO A 28 -5.75 -32.53 0.81
N GLY A 29 -6.29 -32.83 -0.37
CA GLY A 29 -7.70 -33.24 -0.50
C GLY A 29 -8.72 -32.09 -0.52
N ALA A 30 -8.31 -30.83 -0.38
CA ALA A 30 -9.21 -29.69 -0.41
C ALA A 30 -9.94 -29.55 -1.77
N PRO A 31 -11.19 -29.04 -1.77
CA PRO A 31 -11.95 -28.80 -2.99
C PRO A 31 -11.22 -27.92 -4.01
N ALA A 32 -11.46 -28.10 -5.28
CA ALA A 32 -10.93 -27.26 -6.34
C ALA A 32 -11.47 -25.82 -6.28
N GLY A 33 -10.73 -24.87 -6.87
CA GLY A 33 -11.12 -23.47 -6.91
C GLY A 33 -10.94 -22.76 -5.57
N THR A 34 -11.56 -21.61 -5.42
CA THR A 34 -11.41 -20.73 -4.22
C THR A 34 -11.99 -21.34 -2.94
N ARG A 35 -12.91 -22.32 -3.07
CA ARG A 35 -13.53 -22.99 -1.92
C ARG A 35 -12.59 -23.90 -1.13
N GLY A 36 -11.47 -24.31 -1.70
CA GLY A 36 -10.48 -25.16 -1.03
C GLY A 36 -9.26 -24.39 -0.52
N ILE A 37 -9.34 -23.06 -0.41
CA ILE A 37 -8.25 -22.23 0.08
C ILE A 37 -8.38 -22.02 1.58
N SER A 38 -7.32 -22.36 2.30
CA SER A 38 -7.14 -22.10 3.72
C SER A 38 -6.15 -20.95 3.94
N CYS A 39 -6.14 -20.35 5.12
CA CYS A 39 -5.26 -19.25 5.48
C CYS A 39 -4.31 -19.68 6.60
N PHE A 40 -3.04 -19.34 6.44
CA PHE A 40 -1.98 -19.73 7.36
C PHE A 40 -1.14 -18.52 7.79
N ILE A 41 -0.73 -18.52 9.05
CA ILE A 41 0.38 -17.69 9.53
C ILE A 41 1.68 -18.45 9.26
N VAL A 42 2.61 -17.82 8.56
CA VAL A 42 3.93 -18.38 8.28
C VAL A 42 4.99 -17.39 8.75
N PRO A 43 5.62 -17.63 9.90
CA PRO A 43 6.67 -16.74 10.40
C PRO A 43 7.99 -16.95 9.65
N LYS A 44 8.81 -15.91 9.56
CA LYS A 44 10.20 -15.97 9.05
C LYS A 44 11.10 -16.83 9.93
N PHE A 45 10.95 -16.71 11.23
CA PHE A 45 11.58 -17.55 12.23
C PHE A 45 10.51 -18.29 13.03
N ILE A 46 10.71 -19.59 13.26
CA ILE A 46 9.82 -20.37 14.10
C ILE A 46 10.03 -19.89 15.55
N LEU A 47 8.94 -19.69 16.28
CA LEU A 47 9.03 -19.23 17.65
C LEU A 47 9.49 -20.39 18.56
N ASP A 48 10.37 -20.07 19.49
CA ASP A 48 10.76 -20.98 20.58
C ASP A 48 9.66 -21.09 21.66
N GLU A 49 9.91 -21.84 22.73
CA GLU A 49 8.96 -22.05 23.82
C GLU A 49 8.65 -20.76 24.61
N ASP A 50 9.55 -19.79 24.58
CA ASP A 50 9.41 -18.47 25.20
C ASP A 50 8.74 -17.43 24.28
N GLY A 51 8.48 -17.78 23.03
CA GLY A 51 7.88 -16.89 22.02
C GLY A 51 8.88 -15.99 21.29
N ASN A 52 10.19 -16.22 21.44
CA ASN A 52 11.20 -15.48 20.72
C ASN A 52 11.47 -16.10 19.32
N PRO A 53 12.02 -15.32 18.37
CA PRO A 53 12.47 -15.84 17.09
C PRO A 53 13.55 -16.90 17.28
N GLY A 54 13.27 -18.14 16.92
CA GLY A 54 14.16 -19.28 16.99
C GLY A 54 14.79 -19.66 15.65
N GLU A 55 14.58 -20.89 15.19
CA GLU A 55 15.12 -21.39 13.93
C GLU A 55 14.49 -20.70 12.72
N ARG A 56 15.30 -20.47 11.69
CA ARG A 56 14.84 -19.92 10.40
C ARG A 56 13.87 -20.87 9.74
N ASN A 57 12.68 -20.39 9.42
CA ASN A 57 11.69 -21.17 8.66
C ASN A 57 12.12 -21.26 7.18
N ALA A 58 11.64 -22.29 6.48
CA ALA A 58 11.96 -22.56 5.08
C ALA A 58 11.21 -21.61 4.11
N VAL A 59 11.41 -20.30 4.33
CA VAL A 59 10.88 -19.21 3.50
C VAL A 59 12.05 -18.34 3.05
N THR A 60 12.21 -18.18 1.74
CA THR A 60 13.30 -17.40 1.15
C THR A 60 12.78 -16.43 0.09
N ALA A 61 13.36 -15.23 0.01
CA ALA A 61 13.13 -14.33 -1.11
C ALA A 61 14.07 -14.70 -2.26
N LEU A 62 13.52 -15.06 -3.40
CA LEU A 62 14.29 -15.40 -4.60
C LEU A 62 14.71 -14.17 -5.38
N SER A 63 13.87 -13.15 -5.41
CA SER A 63 14.11 -11.91 -6.15
C SER A 63 13.24 -10.77 -5.61
N ILE A 64 13.62 -9.56 -6.01
CA ILE A 64 12.85 -8.34 -5.79
C ILE A 64 12.43 -7.81 -7.16
N GLU A 65 11.17 -7.42 -7.29
CA GLU A 65 10.62 -6.88 -8.53
C GLU A 65 11.17 -5.48 -8.83
N HIS A 66 11.53 -5.26 -10.08
CA HIS A 66 11.83 -3.92 -10.59
C HIS A 66 10.51 -3.21 -10.94
N LYS A 67 10.22 -2.09 -10.26
CA LYS A 67 8.95 -1.37 -10.37
C LYS A 67 9.12 -0.01 -11.03
N MET A 68 8.02 0.57 -11.50
CA MET A 68 7.97 1.93 -12.07
C MET A 68 8.12 3.02 -11.00
N GLY A 69 7.80 2.72 -9.74
CA GLY A 69 7.88 3.63 -8.61
C GLY A 69 7.90 2.87 -7.29
N ILE A 70 7.89 3.60 -6.16
CA ILE A 70 7.92 3.05 -4.79
C ILE A 70 9.11 2.08 -4.63
N HIS A 71 10.27 2.46 -5.14
CA HIS A 71 11.48 1.60 -5.16
C HIS A 71 11.98 1.23 -3.77
N GLY A 72 11.75 2.09 -2.77
CA GLY A 72 12.11 1.84 -1.37
C GLY A 72 11.24 0.79 -0.66
N SER A 73 10.12 0.37 -1.27
CA SER A 73 9.26 -0.70 -0.75
C SER A 73 9.53 -1.99 -1.54
N PRO A 74 10.23 -2.99 -0.98
CA PRO A 74 10.56 -4.21 -1.71
C PRO A 74 9.31 -5.03 -2.01
N THR A 75 9.20 -5.47 -3.27
CA THR A 75 8.16 -6.41 -3.70
C THR A 75 8.85 -7.71 -4.08
N CYS A 76 8.65 -8.74 -3.27
CA CYS A 76 9.43 -9.96 -3.32
C CYS A 76 8.73 -11.09 -4.07
N VAL A 77 9.53 -11.98 -4.64
CA VAL A 77 9.12 -13.35 -4.97
C VAL A 77 9.56 -14.25 -3.81
N LEU A 78 8.62 -14.86 -3.12
CA LEU A 78 8.89 -15.74 -1.98
C LEU A 78 8.77 -17.20 -2.41
N ASN A 79 9.71 -18.02 -1.95
CA ASN A 79 9.71 -19.46 -2.11
C ASN A 79 9.54 -20.14 -0.74
N TYR A 80 8.63 -21.10 -0.68
CA TYR A 80 8.32 -21.90 0.50
C TYR A 80 8.72 -23.35 0.19
N GLU A 81 9.64 -23.90 0.95
CA GLU A 81 10.20 -25.25 0.76
C GLU A 81 9.90 -26.16 1.95
N GLY A 82 8.62 -26.48 2.14
CA GLY A 82 8.18 -27.20 3.32
C GLY A 82 8.06 -26.31 4.56
N ALA A 83 7.85 -25.01 4.37
CA ALA A 83 7.75 -24.06 5.45
C ALA A 83 6.64 -24.41 6.46
N THR A 84 6.95 -24.28 7.74
CA THR A 84 5.97 -24.42 8.83
C THR A 84 4.99 -23.27 8.78
N GLY A 85 3.69 -23.60 8.78
CA GLY A 85 2.61 -22.64 8.82
C GLY A 85 1.50 -23.09 9.74
N TYR A 86 0.89 -22.13 10.42
CA TYR A 86 -0.18 -22.36 11.39
C TYR A 86 -1.52 -21.96 10.78
N LEU A 87 -2.48 -22.89 10.76
CA LEU A 87 -3.82 -22.65 10.22
C LEU A 87 -4.54 -21.58 11.05
N ILE A 88 -5.17 -20.63 10.38
CA ILE A 88 -6.05 -19.64 10.98
C ILE A 88 -7.50 -20.08 10.76
N GLY A 89 -8.24 -20.23 11.85
CA GLY A 89 -9.63 -20.66 11.80
C GLY A 89 -9.80 -22.08 11.26
N GLU A 90 -10.76 -22.29 10.38
CA GLU A 90 -11.10 -23.61 9.81
C GLU A 90 -10.51 -23.76 8.41
N GLU A 91 -10.25 -25.01 8.01
CA GLU A 91 -9.87 -25.33 6.63
C GLU A 91 -10.92 -24.83 5.62
N ASN A 92 -10.45 -24.45 4.46
CA ASN A 92 -11.29 -23.97 3.35
C ASN A 92 -12.00 -22.60 3.59
N MET A 93 -11.68 -21.92 4.69
CA MET A 93 -12.21 -20.60 5.03
C MET A 93 -11.25 -19.45 4.71
N GLY A 94 -10.12 -19.73 4.04
CA GLY A 94 -9.05 -18.77 3.81
C GLY A 94 -9.49 -17.51 3.06
N MET A 95 -10.36 -17.65 2.07
CA MET A 95 -10.89 -16.49 1.33
C MET A 95 -11.69 -15.55 2.23
N ARG A 96 -12.52 -16.07 3.12
CA ARG A 96 -13.31 -15.27 4.07
C ARG A 96 -12.39 -14.50 5.03
N ILE A 97 -11.35 -15.15 5.53
CA ILE A 97 -10.37 -14.55 6.43
C ILE A 97 -9.60 -13.44 5.70
N MET A 98 -9.14 -13.71 4.47
CA MET A 98 -8.45 -12.72 3.65
C MET A 98 -9.31 -11.47 3.39
N PHE A 99 -10.61 -11.61 3.13
CA PHE A 99 -11.49 -10.47 2.88
C PHE A 99 -11.67 -9.55 4.08
N VAL A 100 -11.50 -10.03 5.31
CA VAL A 100 -11.47 -9.18 6.51
C VAL A 100 -10.28 -8.19 6.41
N MET A 101 -9.10 -8.70 6.10
CA MET A 101 -7.90 -7.87 5.88
C MET A 101 -8.09 -6.94 4.66
N MET A 102 -8.62 -7.44 3.55
CA MET A 102 -8.82 -6.66 2.34
C MET A 102 -9.78 -5.48 2.52
N ASN A 103 -10.80 -5.60 3.37
CA ASN A 103 -11.71 -4.49 3.68
C ASN A 103 -10.96 -3.33 4.37
N VAL A 104 -10.09 -3.64 5.31
CA VAL A 104 -9.23 -2.63 5.97
C VAL A 104 -8.24 -2.03 4.97
N ALA A 105 -7.62 -2.85 4.13
CA ALA A 105 -6.68 -2.40 3.12
C ALA A 105 -7.33 -1.43 2.11
N ARG A 106 -8.56 -1.70 1.67
CA ARG A 106 -9.30 -0.80 0.76
C ARG A 106 -9.53 0.57 1.36
N LEU A 107 -9.91 0.63 2.64
CA LEU A 107 -10.06 1.90 3.36
C LEU A 107 -8.73 2.66 3.42
N SER A 108 -7.66 1.97 3.79
CA SER A 108 -6.32 2.56 3.88
C SER A 108 -5.83 3.11 2.53
N VAL A 109 -6.05 2.39 1.43
CA VAL A 109 -5.70 2.85 0.08
C VAL A 109 -6.55 4.07 -0.33
N GLY A 110 -7.84 4.10 0.03
CA GLY A 110 -8.68 5.29 -0.16
C GLY A 110 -8.11 6.52 0.56
N MET A 111 -7.67 6.35 1.80
CA MET A 111 -7.03 7.42 2.58
C MET A 111 -5.70 7.89 1.96
N GLN A 112 -4.92 6.99 1.36
CA GLN A 112 -3.72 7.38 0.61
C GLN A 112 -4.05 8.29 -0.58
N GLY A 113 -5.12 8.00 -1.31
CA GLY A 113 -5.60 8.85 -2.40
C GLY A 113 -5.95 10.27 -1.92
N VAL A 114 -6.68 10.37 -0.81
CA VAL A 114 -7.01 11.68 -0.19
C VAL A 114 -5.75 12.42 0.24
N ALA A 115 -4.83 11.77 0.93
CA ALA A 115 -3.60 12.39 1.41
C ALA A 115 -2.69 12.89 0.26
N LEU A 116 -2.59 12.14 -0.83
CA LEU A 116 -1.84 12.55 -2.02
C LEU A 116 -2.50 13.75 -2.72
N SER A 117 -3.83 13.74 -2.84
CA SER A 117 -4.59 14.85 -3.42
C SER A 117 -4.43 16.13 -2.61
N GLU A 118 -4.54 16.04 -1.29
CA GLU A 118 -4.33 17.17 -0.38
C GLU A 118 -2.89 17.72 -0.48
N ARG A 119 -1.90 16.84 -0.51
CA ARG A 119 -0.51 17.28 -0.69
C ARG A 119 -0.27 17.98 -2.02
N ALA A 120 -0.82 17.46 -3.10
CA ALA A 120 -0.73 18.07 -4.43
C ALA A 120 -1.42 19.44 -4.46
N PHE A 121 -2.60 19.55 -3.84
CA PHE A 121 -3.33 20.81 -3.73
C PHE A 121 -2.54 21.88 -2.96
N GLN A 122 -2.02 21.57 -1.77
CA GLN A 122 -1.23 22.50 -0.97
C GLN A 122 -0.01 23.02 -1.73
N GLN A 123 0.69 22.11 -2.42
CA GLN A 123 1.86 22.48 -3.21
C GLN A 123 1.50 23.34 -4.42
N SER A 124 0.43 23.01 -5.12
CA SER A 124 -0.07 23.79 -6.27
C SER A 124 -0.53 25.18 -5.86
N LEU A 125 -1.22 25.30 -4.72
CA LEU A 125 -1.68 26.58 -4.20
C LEU A 125 -0.50 27.47 -3.76
N ALA A 126 0.48 26.89 -3.07
CA ALA A 126 1.69 27.61 -2.68
C ALA A 126 2.45 28.14 -3.92
N TYR A 127 2.64 27.28 -4.92
CA TYR A 127 3.27 27.69 -6.18
C TYR A 127 2.49 28.76 -6.91
N ALA A 128 1.16 28.64 -7.01
CA ALA A 128 0.33 29.64 -7.68
C ALA A 128 0.35 31.03 -7.00
N LYS A 129 0.54 31.07 -5.68
CA LYS A 129 0.72 32.33 -4.94
C LYS A 129 2.09 32.96 -5.14
N ASP A 130 3.14 32.16 -5.32
CA ASP A 130 4.52 32.61 -5.42
C ASP A 130 4.92 32.92 -6.88
N ARG A 131 4.54 32.07 -7.83
CA ARG A 131 4.90 32.22 -9.26
C ARG A 131 4.29 33.46 -9.87
N ARG A 132 5.14 34.33 -10.40
CA ARG A 132 4.73 35.54 -11.12
C ARG A 132 4.95 35.39 -12.61
N GLN A 133 3.93 35.70 -13.43
CA GLN A 133 4.02 35.64 -14.89
C GLN A 133 2.85 36.34 -15.56
N GLY A 134 3.15 37.28 -16.48
CA GLY A 134 2.12 38.06 -17.19
C GLY A 134 1.43 39.05 -16.25
N LEU A 135 0.40 39.73 -16.76
CA LEU A 135 -0.38 40.72 -16.02
C LEU A 135 -1.86 40.29 -16.01
N ALA A 136 -2.45 40.11 -14.85
CA ALA A 136 -3.86 39.74 -14.71
C ALA A 136 -4.76 40.91 -15.14
N ILE A 137 -5.98 40.59 -15.56
CA ILE A 137 -6.96 41.62 -16.00
C ILE A 137 -7.27 42.55 -14.84
N GLY A 138 -7.08 43.85 -15.08
CA GLY A 138 -7.30 44.89 -14.09
C GLY A 138 -6.15 45.12 -13.10
N ALA A 139 -5.09 44.33 -13.17
CA ALA A 139 -3.91 44.52 -12.31
C ALA A 139 -3.01 45.64 -12.90
N THR A 140 -2.27 46.30 -12.01
CA THR A 140 -1.26 47.31 -12.35
C THR A 140 0.11 46.84 -11.91
N GLY A 141 1.13 47.02 -12.71
CA GLY A 141 2.49 46.59 -12.43
C GLY A 141 3.16 45.89 -13.59
N LYS A 142 4.25 45.17 -13.29
CA LYS A 142 5.03 44.44 -14.30
C LYS A 142 4.53 43.03 -14.57
N ASP A 143 4.09 42.39 -13.51
CA ASP A 143 3.60 40.99 -13.51
C ASP A 143 2.66 40.76 -12.33
N SER A 144 1.88 39.68 -12.40
CA SER A 144 0.95 39.20 -11.39
C SER A 144 1.34 37.81 -10.91
N ALA A 145 0.98 37.45 -9.67
CA ALA A 145 0.99 36.07 -9.23
C ALA A 145 -0.02 35.26 -10.06
N ILE A 146 0.32 34.04 -10.44
CA ILE A 146 -0.56 33.29 -11.34
C ILE A 146 -1.91 32.95 -10.72
N ILE A 147 -2.03 32.95 -9.39
CA ILE A 147 -3.31 32.80 -8.68
C ILE A 147 -4.32 33.92 -9.02
N GLU A 148 -3.87 35.06 -9.52
CA GLU A 148 -4.74 36.18 -9.92
C GLU A 148 -5.49 35.90 -11.24
N PHE A 149 -5.04 34.92 -12.04
CA PHE A 149 -5.70 34.54 -13.29
C PHE A 149 -6.92 33.65 -13.03
N PRO A 150 -8.09 33.95 -13.63
CA PRO A 150 -9.32 33.20 -13.40
C PRO A 150 -9.22 31.71 -13.70
N ASP A 151 -8.47 31.31 -14.74
CA ASP A 151 -8.27 29.91 -15.09
C ASP A 151 -7.48 29.14 -14.04
N VAL A 152 -6.44 29.76 -13.46
CA VAL A 152 -5.64 29.15 -12.40
C VAL A 152 -6.50 28.98 -11.13
N ARG A 153 -7.30 29.99 -10.78
CA ARG A 153 -8.26 29.89 -9.67
C ARG A 153 -9.24 28.72 -9.90
N ARG A 154 -9.82 28.63 -11.08
CA ARG A 154 -10.74 27.56 -11.44
C ARG A 154 -10.07 26.18 -11.30
N MET A 155 -8.85 26.01 -11.81
CA MET A 155 -8.11 24.74 -11.70
C MET A 155 -7.86 24.35 -10.24
N ILE A 156 -7.44 25.30 -9.41
CA ILE A 156 -7.20 25.06 -7.98
C ILE A 156 -8.52 24.70 -7.27
N LEU A 157 -9.60 25.44 -7.51
CA LEU A 157 -10.92 25.17 -6.91
C LEU A 157 -11.49 23.81 -7.33
N THR A 158 -11.31 23.41 -8.60
CA THR A 158 -11.76 22.08 -9.06
C THR A 158 -10.89 20.95 -8.53
N GLY A 159 -9.61 21.21 -8.23
CA GLY A 159 -8.69 20.24 -7.64
C GLY A 159 -8.98 19.92 -6.16
N THR A 160 -9.72 20.78 -5.45
CA THR A 160 -10.07 20.54 -4.04
C THR A 160 -11.13 19.44 -3.84
N GLY A 161 -11.91 19.10 -4.89
CA GLY A 161 -13.00 18.12 -4.77
C GLY A 161 -14.01 18.48 -3.66
N PRO A 162 -14.90 17.54 -3.28
CA PRO A 162 -15.89 17.80 -2.23
C PRO A 162 -15.33 18.02 -0.82
N ALA A 163 -14.04 17.72 -0.60
CA ALA A 163 -13.38 17.90 0.70
C ALA A 163 -12.80 19.30 0.94
N GLY A 164 -12.76 20.17 -0.09
CA GLY A 164 -12.08 21.48 -0.02
C GLY A 164 -12.99 22.70 0.09
N GLY A 165 -14.28 22.52 0.35
CA GLY A 165 -15.30 23.60 0.29
C GLY A 165 -15.25 24.66 1.40
N GLU A 166 -14.38 24.57 2.39
CA GLU A 166 -14.41 25.47 3.57
C GLU A 166 -13.14 26.31 3.77
N GLY A 167 -12.39 26.66 2.76
CA GLY A 167 -11.09 27.33 2.98
C GLY A 167 -10.67 28.46 2.05
N ILE A 168 -11.49 28.93 1.12
CA ILE A 168 -11.11 30.01 0.20
C ILE A 168 -12.18 31.11 0.24
N SER A 169 -12.16 31.89 1.30
CA SER A 169 -12.82 33.21 1.36
C SER A 169 -11.75 34.31 1.22
#